data_4654f7b01bf83640caf19a2674451e7f
#
_entry.id   4654f7b01bf83640caf19a2674451e7f
#
_cell.length_a   1.000
_cell.length_b   1.000
_cell.length_c   1.000
_cell.angle_alpha   90.00
_cell.angle_beta   90.00
_cell.angle_gamma   90.00
#
_symmetry.space_group_name_H-M   'P 1'
#
loop_
_entity.id
_entity.type
_entity.pdbx_description
1 polymer ?
#
loop_
_entity_poly.entity_id
_entity_poly.type
_entity_poly.pdbx_seq_one_letter_code
_entity_poly.pdbx_strand_id
1 'polypeptide(L)'
;MARFSRLEVLNAIVETGLVPVFYNSDVEVAKKIAEAVAAGGARVLEFTNRGDFAPFVFTELARHLAQSNPNIILGVGSIVDAPTAALYIASSANFVVGPNLNPEVARL
;
A
#
# COMPACT_ATOMS: atom_id res chain seq x y z
N MET A 1 9.53 3.15 -6.25
CA MET A 1 10.02 1.75 -6.32
C MET A 1 9.75 1.05 -5.00
N ALA A 2 9.45 -0.22 -5.07
CA ALA A 2 9.21 -1.03 -3.87
C ALA A 2 10.44 -1.02 -2.94
N ARG A 3 10.20 -0.95 -1.64
CA ARG A 3 11.24 -0.97 -0.59
C ARG A 3 11.50 -2.38 -0.07
N PHE A 4 10.57 -3.30 -0.31
CA PHE A 4 10.62 -4.69 0.14
C PHE A 4 10.54 -5.63 -1.06
N SER A 5 11.26 -6.71 -1.01
CA SER A 5 11.19 -7.77 -2.02
C SER A 5 9.87 -8.53 -1.94
N ARG A 6 9.56 -9.27 -3.02
CA ARG A 6 8.36 -10.13 -3.06
C ARG A 6 8.30 -11.10 -1.87
N LEU A 7 9.42 -11.75 -1.55
CA LEU A 7 9.46 -12.71 -0.45
C LEU A 7 9.27 -12.05 0.91
N GLU A 8 9.85 -10.87 1.12
CA GLU A 8 9.63 -10.12 2.37
C GLU A 8 8.16 -9.76 2.56
N VAL A 9 7.49 -9.31 1.50
CA VAL A 9 6.05 -9.01 1.54
C VAL A 9 5.23 -10.25 1.87
N LEU A 10 5.44 -11.34 1.13
CA LEU A 10 4.70 -12.59 1.34
C LEU A 10 4.93 -13.18 2.73
N ASN A 11 6.17 -13.21 3.19
CA ASN A 11 6.50 -13.70 4.54
C ASN A 11 5.83 -12.84 5.61
N ALA A 12 5.85 -11.52 5.48
CA ALA A 12 5.20 -10.62 6.44
C ALA A 12 3.68 -10.84 6.49
N ILE A 13 3.03 -11.08 5.34
CA ILE A 13 1.61 -11.40 5.28
C ILE A 13 1.31 -12.71 6.02
N VAL A 14 2.10 -13.75 5.77
CA VAL A 14 1.92 -15.06 6.41
C VAL A 14 2.16 -14.99 7.93
N GLU A 15 3.24 -14.33 8.34
CA GLU A 15 3.61 -14.20 9.75
C GLU A 15 2.58 -13.38 10.54
N THR A 16 2.10 -12.28 9.96
CA THR A 16 1.13 -11.38 10.61
C THR A 16 -0.28 -11.95 10.57
N GLY A 17 -0.66 -12.65 9.48
CA GLY A 17 -1.98 -13.21 9.27
C GLY A 17 -3.08 -12.16 9.06
N LEU A 18 -2.70 -10.89 8.81
CA LEU A 18 -3.64 -9.78 8.71
C LEU A 18 -3.08 -8.73 7.74
N VAL A 19 -3.92 -8.24 6.84
CA VAL A 19 -3.65 -7.08 6.00
C VAL A 19 -4.79 -6.09 6.18
N PRO A 20 -4.67 -5.11 7.08
CA PRO A 20 -5.65 -4.05 7.20
C PRO A 20 -5.78 -3.25 5.90
N VAL A 21 -7.02 -2.93 5.54
CA VAL A 21 -7.37 -2.23 4.30
C VAL A 21 -8.10 -0.95 4.65
N PHE A 22 -7.67 0.17 4.09
CA PHE A 22 -8.34 1.44 4.34
C PHE A 22 -8.21 2.42 3.17
N TYR A 23 -9.06 3.43 3.20
CA TYR A 23 -8.96 4.64 2.40
C TYR A 23 -9.35 5.85 3.24
N ASN A 24 -8.66 6.96 3.03
CA ASN A 24 -9.09 8.27 3.50
C ASN A 24 -8.57 9.33 2.54
N SER A 25 -9.41 10.31 2.22
CA SER A 25 -9.05 11.40 1.30
C SER A 25 -8.17 12.47 1.95
N ASP A 26 -8.12 12.51 3.27
CA ASP A 26 -7.30 13.45 4.02
C ASP A 26 -5.95 12.81 4.36
N VAL A 27 -4.86 13.43 3.92
CA VAL A 27 -3.49 12.94 4.10
C VAL A 27 -3.15 12.78 5.60
N GLU A 28 -3.51 13.76 6.42
CA GLU A 28 -3.17 13.72 7.85
C GLU A 28 -3.96 12.64 8.61
N VAL A 29 -5.21 12.42 8.21
CA VAL A 29 -6.02 11.32 8.75
C VAL A 29 -5.45 9.98 8.30
N ALA A 30 -5.08 9.84 7.03
CA ALA A 30 -4.46 8.62 6.50
C ALA A 30 -3.17 8.26 7.26
N LYS A 31 -2.31 9.23 7.55
CA LYS A 31 -1.10 9.04 8.36
C LYS A 31 -1.43 8.53 9.77
N LYS A 32 -2.41 9.14 10.43
CA LYS A 32 -2.83 8.73 11.79
C LYS A 32 -3.41 7.32 11.81
N ILE A 33 -4.19 6.94 10.80
CA ILE A 33 -4.73 5.58 10.66
C ILE A 33 -3.57 4.59 10.53
N ALA A 34 -2.63 4.84 9.63
CA ALA A 34 -1.50 3.97 9.41
C ALA A 34 -0.63 3.81 10.68
N GLU A 35 -0.37 4.90 11.39
CA GLU A 35 0.39 4.88 12.64
C GLU A 35 -0.33 4.11 13.75
N ALA A 36 -1.65 4.28 13.88
CA ALA A 36 -2.45 3.56 14.87
C ALA A 36 -2.47 2.06 14.60
N VAL A 37 -2.62 1.66 13.33
CA VAL A 37 -2.61 0.27 12.91
C VAL A 37 -1.22 -0.35 13.12
N ALA A 38 -0.15 0.37 12.82
CA ALA A 38 1.23 -0.04 13.09
C ALA A 38 1.48 -0.21 14.60
N ALA A 39 1.00 0.71 15.42
CA ALA A 39 1.12 0.62 16.87
C ALA A 39 0.36 -0.59 17.45
N GLY A 40 -0.71 -1.03 16.78
CA GLY A 40 -1.45 -2.25 17.11
C GLY A 40 -0.76 -3.55 16.67
N GLY A 41 0.38 -3.47 15.98
CA GLY A 41 1.19 -4.62 15.58
C GLY A 41 1.07 -5.03 14.12
N ALA A 42 0.25 -4.35 13.31
CA ALA A 42 0.18 -4.64 11.88
C ALA A 42 1.48 -4.19 11.18
N ARG A 43 2.01 -5.05 10.34
CA ARG A 43 3.22 -4.77 9.56
C ARG A 43 2.95 -4.55 8.09
N VAL A 44 1.83 -5.05 7.59
CA VAL A 44 1.39 -4.90 6.20
C VAL A 44 0.12 -4.08 6.17
N LEU A 45 0.01 -3.17 5.23
CA LEU A 45 -1.11 -2.22 5.15
C LEU A 45 -1.49 -1.97 3.70
N GLU A 46 -2.76 -2.08 3.38
CA GLU A 46 -3.30 -1.80 2.05
C GLU A 46 -4.09 -0.49 2.05
N PHE A 47 -3.64 0.47 1.27
CA PHE A 47 -4.41 1.67 0.93
C PHE A 47 -5.18 1.42 -0.36
N THR A 48 -6.43 1.84 -0.46
CA THR A 48 -7.25 1.56 -1.65
C THR A 48 -7.43 2.76 -2.57
N ASN A 49 -7.36 2.51 -3.87
CA ASN A 49 -7.59 3.49 -4.93
C ASN A 49 -9.11 3.70 -5.12
N ARG A 50 -9.78 4.32 -4.16
CA ARG A 50 -11.26 4.46 -4.15
C ARG A 50 -11.79 5.85 -4.41
N GLY A 51 -10.97 6.88 -4.34
CA GLY A 51 -11.45 8.24 -4.46
C GLY A 51 -10.57 9.10 -5.34
N ASP A 52 -11.09 10.26 -5.66
CA ASP A 52 -10.35 11.27 -6.38
C ASP A 52 -9.08 11.64 -5.59
N PHE A 53 -7.99 11.86 -6.32
CA PHE A 53 -6.69 12.19 -5.73
C PHE A 53 -6.08 11.10 -4.82
N ALA A 54 -6.60 9.88 -4.82
CA ALA A 54 -6.04 8.76 -4.05
C ALA A 54 -4.53 8.55 -4.29
N PRO A 55 -4.01 8.65 -5.53
CA PRO A 55 -2.56 8.55 -5.78
C PRO A 55 -1.73 9.61 -5.05
N PHE A 56 -2.25 10.83 -4.92
CA PHE A 56 -1.60 11.88 -4.15
C PHE A 56 -1.52 11.54 -2.66
N VAL A 57 -2.65 11.13 -2.08
CA VAL A 57 -2.70 10.72 -0.66
C VAL A 57 -1.76 9.54 -0.41
N PHE A 58 -1.76 8.54 -1.29
CA PHE A 58 -0.85 7.40 -1.19
C PHE A 58 0.61 7.84 -1.21
N THR A 59 0.99 8.74 -2.12
CA THR A 59 2.37 9.22 -2.25
C THR A 59 2.83 9.89 -0.96
N GLU A 60 2.02 10.76 -0.39
CA GLU A 60 2.35 11.44 0.87
C GLU A 60 2.41 10.45 2.05
N LEU A 61 1.49 9.48 2.09
CA LEU A 61 1.51 8.43 3.10
C LEU A 61 2.78 7.56 2.99
N ALA A 62 3.15 7.15 1.78
CA ALA A 62 4.35 6.35 1.54
C ALA A 62 5.63 7.08 1.97
N ARG A 63 5.74 8.37 1.65
CA ARG A 63 6.87 9.22 2.06
C ARG A 63 6.94 9.35 3.59
N HIS A 64 5.81 9.57 4.23
CA HIS A 64 5.72 9.67 5.68
C HIS A 64 6.15 8.37 6.37
N LEU A 65 5.58 7.23 5.97
CA LEU A 65 5.90 5.93 6.57
C LEU A 65 7.36 5.50 6.34
N ALA A 66 7.95 5.89 5.22
CA ALA A 66 9.37 5.62 4.98
C ALA A 66 10.28 6.24 6.05
N GLN A 67 9.85 7.31 6.69
CA GLN A 67 10.59 8.02 7.74
C GLN A 67 10.14 7.63 9.14
N SER A 68 8.82 7.61 9.39
CA SER A 68 8.25 7.41 10.73
C SER A 68 8.16 5.93 11.14
N ASN A 69 7.81 5.05 10.20
CA ASN A 69 7.58 3.61 10.43
C ASN A 69 8.20 2.79 9.29
N PRO A 70 9.55 2.74 9.18
CA PRO A 70 10.24 2.17 8.02
C PRO A 70 10.00 0.67 7.83
N ASN A 71 9.49 -0.03 8.84
CA ASN A 71 9.19 -1.46 8.79
C ASN A 71 7.79 -1.78 8.24
N ILE A 72 6.94 -0.75 8.05
CA ILE A 72 5.61 -0.95 7.47
C ILE A 72 5.73 -1.20 5.96
N ILE A 73 5.06 -2.25 5.52
CA ILE A 73 4.93 -2.62 4.11
C ILE A 73 3.61 -2.06 3.59
N LEU A 74 3.68 -0.94 2.88
CA LEU A 74 2.51 -0.30 2.29
C LEU A 74 2.30 -0.79 0.87
N GLY A 75 1.10 -1.26 0.59
CA GLY A 75 0.64 -1.61 -0.75
C GLY A 75 -0.64 -0.88 -1.14
N VAL A 76 -1.12 -1.13 -2.33
CA VAL A 76 -2.33 -0.50 -2.86
C VAL A 76 -3.31 -1.53 -3.39
N GLY A 77 -4.59 -1.29 -3.16
CA GLY A 77 -5.69 -2.11 -3.66
C GLY A 77 -6.67 -1.35 -4.54
N SER A 78 -7.66 -2.07 -5.03
CA SER A 78 -8.66 -1.58 -5.99
C SER A 78 -8.03 -1.14 -7.33
N ILE A 79 -7.02 -1.87 -7.77
CA ILE A 79 -6.30 -1.60 -9.03
C ILE A 79 -6.84 -2.52 -10.12
N VAL A 80 -7.32 -1.92 -11.21
CA VAL A 80 -7.99 -2.64 -12.30
C VAL A 80 -7.23 -2.61 -13.63
N ASP A 81 -6.18 -1.79 -13.74
CA ASP A 81 -5.44 -1.61 -14.99
C ASP A 81 -3.94 -1.35 -14.75
N ALA A 82 -3.14 -1.65 -15.77
CA ALA A 82 -1.69 -1.51 -15.70
C ALA A 82 -1.19 -0.05 -15.57
N PRO A 83 -1.74 0.94 -16.29
CA PRO A 83 -1.31 2.33 -16.11
C PRO A 83 -1.49 2.83 -14.66
N THR A 84 -2.62 2.50 -14.03
CA THR A 84 -2.85 2.86 -12.63
C THR A 84 -1.88 2.12 -11.71
N ALA A 85 -1.65 0.83 -11.93
CA ALA A 85 -0.65 0.06 -11.17
C ALA A 85 0.75 0.69 -11.27
N ALA A 86 1.17 1.05 -12.48
CA ALA A 86 2.48 1.67 -12.72
C ALA A 86 2.65 2.98 -11.93
N LEU A 87 1.61 3.79 -11.82
CA LEU A 87 1.61 5.03 -11.04
C LEU A 87 1.89 4.77 -9.55
N TYR A 88 1.21 3.78 -8.97
CA TYR A 88 1.41 3.43 -7.56
C TYR A 88 2.76 2.74 -7.31
N ILE A 89 3.23 1.92 -8.24
CA ILE A 89 4.57 1.31 -8.16
C ILE A 89 5.64 2.41 -8.17
N ALA A 90 5.51 3.41 -9.05
CA ALA A 90 6.40 4.56 -9.07
C ALA A 90 6.36 5.38 -7.76
N SER A 91 5.23 5.34 -7.04
CA SER A 91 5.04 5.97 -5.74
C SER A 91 5.39 5.06 -4.55
N SER A 92 6.15 3.99 -4.79
CA SER A 92 6.67 3.05 -3.78
C SER A 92 5.66 2.06 -3.20
N ALA A 93 4.61 1.69 -3.94
CA ALA A 93 3.79 0.55 -3.55
C ALA A 93 4.63 -0.73 -3.54
N ASN A 94 4.54 -1.52 -2.48
CA ASN A 94 5.29 -2.77 -2.32
C ASN A 94 4.51 -3.98 -2.82
N PHE A 95 3.20 -3.86 -2.95
CA PHE A 95 2.32 -4.86 -3.56
C PHE A 95 1.08 -4.17 -4.14
N VAL A 96 0.44 -4.86 -5.06
CA VAL A 96 -0.78 -4.38 -5.75
C VAL A 96 -1.86 -5.45 -5.64
N VAL A 97 -3.06 -5.03 -5.26
CA VAL A 97 -4.24 -5.89 -5.14
C VAL A 97 -5.29 -5.45 -6.17
N GLY A 98 -5.84 -6.40 -6.89
CA GLY A 98 -6.92 -6.18 -7.85
C GLY A 98 -8.12 -7.08 -7.56
N PRO A 99 -9.31 -6.74 -8.10
CA PRO A 99 -10.53 -7.53 -7.90
C PRO A 99 -10.52 -8.85 -8.70
N ASN A 100 -9.64 -8.94 -9.70
CA ASN A 100 -9.47 -10.11 -10.56
C ASN A 100 -8.03 -10.20 -11.04
N LEU A 101 -7.67 -11.35 -11.59
CA LEU A 101 -6.37 -11.48 -12.24
C LEU A 101 -6.33 -10.65 -13.54
N ASN A 102 -5.41 -9.70 -13.60
CA ASN A 102 -5.10 -8.94 -14.80
C ASN A 102 -3.64 -9.23 -15.21
N PRO A 103 -3.40 -9.95 -16.32
CA PRO A 103 -2.05 -10.30 -16.75
C PRO A 103 -1.16 -9.10 -17.05
N GLU A 104 -1.72 -7.98 -17.49
CA GLU A 104 -0.97 -6.76 -17.77
C GLU A 104 -0.44 -6.13 -16.48
N VAL A 105 -1.27 -6.11 -15.43
CA VAL A 105 -0.83 -5.67 -14.09
C VAL A 105 0.22 -6.62 -13.53
N ALA A 106 0.03 -7.93 -13.70
CA ALA A 106 0.94 -8.93 -13.17
C ALA A 106 2.34 -8.90 -13.83
N ARG A 107 2.47 -8.32 -15.02
CA ARG A 107 3.76 -8.17 -15.71
C ARG A 107 4.61 -7.00 -15.23
N LEU A 108 4.02 -6.05 -14.53
CA LEU A 108 4.72 -4.90 -13.98
C LEU A 108 5.53 -5.30 -12.74
#